data_b8c2ab7908f6621b32b552ffc0710114
#
_entry.id   b8c2ab7908f6621b32b552ffc0710114
#
_cell.length_a   1.000
_cell.length_b   1.000
_cell.length_c   1.000
_cell.angle_alpha   90.00
_cell.angle_beta   90.00
_cell.angle_gamma   90.00
#
_symmetry.space_group_name_H-M   'P 1'
#
loop_
_entity.id
_entity.type
_entity.pdbx_description
1 polymer ?
#
loop_
_entity_poly.entity_id
_entity_poly.type
_entity_poly.pdbx_seq_one_letter_code
_entity_poly.pdbx_strand_id
1 'polypeptide(L)'
;MRIIQILNTFSYGDAIGNHALTIHRELIKRNIDSKIYARVIDARVREYADLYENYIEQKDDTILYHLSSGNDLNKEILKHRCKIGLNYHNITPGEFFEEYCPDIQKNCNLGREDLKRFKDKVDFVIGVSDFNIQEIKELDFNCKLYTIPILINFNDYNQTSDSEVLKNLSDGKENILFVGRIAPNKCQEKLISDFYFYKKIYNPNSRLILVGNPDGIENYYLRLKRYVSKLKLQDVIFTGHLKFAEILSYYKKASLFVCESAHEGFCVPLVEAMYFNVPIIARDCGAIKETLGDGGIILKNYSPIETASVMNKLMNDEKVQNLMKENQNKRIEKFKTKYIMEQYLEALGCNGN
;
A
#
# COMPACT_ATOMS: atom_id res chain seq x y z
N MET A 1 14.12 14.23 23.75
CA MET A 1 14.16 13.28 22.61
C MET A 1 13.34 13.85 21.47
N ARG A 2 13.89 13.87 20.29
CA ARG A 2 13.26 14.37 19.07
C ARG A 2 13.17 13.22 18.05
N ILE A 3 11.99 12.99 17.47
CA ILE A 3 11.78 11.92 16.47
C ILE A 3 11.92 12.53 15.08
N ILE A 4 12.89 12.05 14.31
CA ILE A 4 13.22 12.54 12.99
C ILE A 4 12.84 11.47 11.97
N GLN A 5 11.76 11.67 11.24
CA GLN A 5 11.38 10.79 10.14
C GLN A 5 12.11 11.21 8.87
N ILE A 6 12.76 10.26 8.22
CA ILE A 6 13.52 10.53 6.98
C ILE A 6 13.02 9.60 5.87
N LEU A 7 12.71 10.21 4.71
CA LEU A 7 12.25 9.53 3.51
C LEU A 7 13.10 9.94 2.30
N ASN A 8 13.22 9.06 1.30
CA ASN A 8 13.80 9.49 0.02
C ASN A 8 12.86 10.46 -0.70
N THR A 9 11.57 10.11 -0.78
CA THR A 9 10.54 10.95 -1.41
C THR A 9 9.34 11.09 -0.48
N PHE A 10 8.88 12.30 -0.27
CA PHE A 10 7.66 12.61 0.47
C PHE A 10 6.62 13.17 -0.47
N SER A 11 5.66 12.33 -0.86
CA SER A 11 4.67 12.64 -1.89
C SER A 11 3.25 12.63 -1.36
N TYR A 12 2.41 13.49 -1.91
CA TYR A 12 0.97 13.50 -1.65
C TYR A 12 0.31 12.25 -2.23
N GLY A 13 -0.51 11.57 -1.41
CA GLY A 13 -1.26 10.38 -1.85
C GLY A 13 -0.43 9.09 -1.97
N ASP A 14 0.85 9.13 -1.59
CA ASP A 14 1.68 7.94 -1.45
C ASP A 14 1.48 7.30 -0.07
N ALA A 15 1.38 5.96 -0.03
CA ALA A 15 1.13 5.22 1.20
C ALA A 15 2.19 5.48 2.28
N ILE A 16 3.47 5.56 1.90
CA ILE A 16 4.58 5.77 2.83
C ILE A 16 4.59 7.22 3.33
N GLY A 17 4.38 8.18 2.43
CA GLY A 17 4.26 9.60 2.78
C GLY A 17 3.08 9.86 3.73
N ASN A 18 1.91 9.31 3.43
CA ASN A 18 0.73 9.42 4.30
C ASN A 18 0.96 8.77 5.67
N HIS A 19 1.66 7.63 5.70
CA HIS A 19 2.05 6.95 6.92
C HIS A 19 2.97 7.82 7.79
N ALA A 20 4.06 8.35 7.23
CA ALA A 20 4.99 9.23 7.92
C ALA A 20 4.30 10.50 8.46
N LEU A 21 3.43 11.11 7.65
CA LEU A 21 2.64 12.27 8.05
C LEU A 21 1.69 11.95 9.22
N THR A 22 1.05 10.77 9.19
CA THR A 22 0.15 10.35 10.26
C THR A 22 0.92 10.10 11.56
N ILE A 23 2.08 9.42 11.51
CA ILE A 23 2.98 9.28 12.67
C ILE A 23 3.36 10.65 13.22
N HIS A 24 3.81 11.57 12.36
CA HIS A 24 4.22 12.91 12.75
C HIS A 24 3.09 13.65 13.50
N ARG A 25 1.89 13.69 12.92
CA ARG A 25 0.72 14.34 13.52
C ARG A 25 0.35 13.73 14.86
N GLU A 26 0.44 12.42 14.99
CA GLU A 26 0.12 11.72 16.24
C GLU A 26 1.19 11.94 17.34
N LEU A 27 2.46 12.09 16.98
CA LEU A 27 3.54 12.46 17.89
C LEU A 27 3.34 13.89 18.41
N ILE A 28 3.09 14.85 17.51
CA ILE A 28 2.83 16.25 17.88
C ILE A 28 1.62 16.38 18.82
N LYS A 29 0.51 15.67 18.56
CA LYS A 29 -0.65 15.65 19.46
C LYS A 29 -0.33 15.16 20.87
N ARG A 30 0.76 14.40 21.04
CA ARG A 30 1.24 13.89 22.33
C ARG A 30 2.38 14.71 22.91
N ASN A 31 2.62 15.92 22.37
CA ASN A 31 3.71 16.83 22.76
C ASN A 31 5.11 16.20 22.59
N ILE A 32 5.27 15.27 21.65
CA ILE A 32 6.57 14.70 21.29
C ILE A 32 7.10 15.48 20.09
N ASP A 33 8.31 16.03 20.21
CA ASP A 33 8.96 16.76 19.13
C ASP A 33 9.22 15.81 17.94
N SER A 34 8.63 16.13 16.79
CA SER A 34 8.73 15.33 15.58
C SER A 34 8.95 16.22 14.36
N LYS A 35 9.82 15.77 13.46
CA LYS A 35 10.06 16.42 12.16
C LYS A 35 10.15 15.39 11.04
N ILE A 36 9.80 15.82 9.83
CA ILE A 36 9.95 15.03 8.61
C ILE A 36 11.00 15.69 7.72
N TYR A 37 11.94 14.90 7.21
CA TYR A 37 12.92 15.33 6.22
C TYR A 37 12.88 14.39 5.00
N ALA A 38 13.02 14.95 3.80
CA ALA A 38 13.08 14.14 2.58
C ALA A 38 14.00 14.78 1.53
N ARG A 39 14.56 13.97 0.62
CA ARG A 39 15.32 14.47 -0.51
C ARG A 39 14.45 15.13 -1.56
N VAL A 40 13.30 14.52 -1.81
CA VAL A 40 12.32 15.05 -2.77
C VAL A 40 11.00 15.25 -2.03
N ILE A 41 10.45 16.45 -2.13
CA ILE A 41 9.20 16.83 -1.48
C ILE A 41 8.23 17.33 -2.53
N ASP A 42 7.05 16.69 -2.61
CA ASP A 42 5.93 17.16 -3.44
C ASP A 42 5.44 18.51 -2.90
N ALA A 43 5.22 19.47 -3.80
CA ALA A 43 4.80 20.83 -3.46
C ALA A 43 3.53 20.87 -2.58
N ARG A 44 2.63 19.88 -2.73
CA ARG A 44 1.36 19.78 -2.01
C ARG A 44 1.51 19.43 -0.52
N VAL A 45 2.65 18.90 -0.12
CA VAL A 45 2.95 18.49 1.27
C VAL A 45 4.17 19.19 1.86
N ARG A 46 4.67 20.22 1.18
CA ARG A 46 5.90 20.93 1.56
C ARG A 46 5.83 21.59 2.94
N GLU A 47 4.65 21.93 3.39
CA GLU A 47 4.45 22.53 4.74
C GLU A 47 4.78 21.57 5.90
N TYR A 48 4.80 20.25 5.65
CA TYR A 48 5.01 19.23 6.68
C TYR A 48 6.43 18.67 6.74
N ALA A 49 7.28 19.01 5.76
CA ALA A 49 8.62 18.43 5.67
C ALA A 49 9.66 19.46 5.21
N ASP A 50 10.89 19.24 5.62
CA ASP A 50 12.05 19.99 5.17
C ASP A 50 12.99 19.13 4.32
N LEU A 51 13.88 19.77 3.54
CA LEU A 51 14.86 19.04 2.75
C LEU A 51 15.87 18.33 3.68
N TYR A 52 16.23 17.10 3.33
CA TYR A 52 17.19 16.31 4.11
C TYR A 52 18.52 17.01 4.30
N GLU A 53 18.96 17.79 3.32
CA GLU A 53 20.19 18.59 3.35
C GLU A 53 20.19 19.65 4.48
N ASN A 54 19.02 20.03 4.99
CA ASN A 54 18.86 20.96 6.12
C ASN A 54 18.85 20.24 7.48
N TYR A 55 18.89 18.89 7.48
CA TYR A 55 18.89 18.16 8.74
C TYR A 55 20.23 18.29 9.45
N ILE A 56 20.19 18.77 10.68
CA ILE A 56 21.33 18.85 11.59
C ILE A 56 21.06 17.89 12.76
N GLU A 57 21.87 16.83 12.81
CA GLU A 57 21.78 15.80 13.84
C GLU A 57 22.05 16.38 15.23
N GLN A 58 21.23 15.99 16.20
CA GLN A 58 21.41 16.27 17.61
C GLN A 58 21.61 14.95 18.38
N LYS A 59 22.32 15.02 19.50
CA LYS A 59 22.68 13.85 20.30
C LYS A 59 21.47 12.98 20.72
N ASP A 60 20.35 13.65 21.03
CA ASP A 60 19.13 12.99 21.54
C ASP A 60 18.08 12.73 20.46
N ASP A 61 18.48 12.77 19.17
CA ASP A 61 17.62 12.40 18.06
C ASP A 61 17.40 10.89 18.01
N THR A 62 16.21 10.52 17.59
CA THR A 62 15.92 9.17 17.09
C THR A 62 15.45 9.30 15.65
N ILE A 63 16.27 8.83 14.72
CA ILE A 63 15.89 8.75 13.31
C ILE A 63 14.96 7.55 13.13
N LEU A 64 13.83 7.75 12.45
CA LEU A 64 12.97 6.71 11.90
C LEU A 64 13.09 6.79 10.37
N TYR A 65 13.92 5.93 9.79
CA TYR A 65 14.17 5.90 8.35
C TYR A 65 13.18 4.99 7.63
N HIS A 66 12.46 5.54 6.65
CA HIS A 66 11.48 4.81 5.85
C HIS A 66 12.14 4.20 4.61
N LEU A 67 12.46 2.92 4.66
CA LEU A 67 13.12 2.19 3.57
C LEU A 67 12.12 1.45 2.71
N SER A 68 12.13 1.75 1.39
CA SER A 68 11.26 1.09 0.39
C SER A 68 11.94 0.83 -0.96
N SER A 69 13.14 1.36 -1.17
CA SER A 69 13.88 1.21 -2.43
C SER A 69 15.37 1.56 -2.27
N GLY A 70 16.18 1.23 -3.28
CA GLY A 70 17.58 1.65 -3.34
C GLY A 70 17.72 3.11 -3.78
N ASN A 71 18.56 3.84 -3.06
CA ASN A 71 18.90 5.23 -3.35
C ASN A 71 20.13 5.64 -2.53
N ASP A 72 20.76 6.77 -2.86
CA ASP A 72 21.99 7.21 -2.18
C ASP A 72 21.76 7.60 -0.71
N LEU A 73 20.54 8.01 -0.34
CA LEU A 73 20.20 8.35 1.03
C LEU A 73 20.38 7.14 1.97
N ASN A 74 20.20 5.89 1.49
CA ASN A 74 20.42 4.68 2.28
C ASN A 74 21.83 4.66 2.88
N LYS A 75 22.84 5.09 2.12
CA LYS A 75 24.24 5.13 2.59
C LYS A 75 24.52 6.29 3.54
N GLU A 76 23.79 7.39 3.37
CA GLU A 76 23.95 8.57 4.22
C GLU A 76 23.36 8.37 5.60
N ILE A 77 22.21 7.73 5.69
CA ILE A 77 21.59 7.38 6.98
C ILE A 77 22.55 6.58 7.86
N LEU A 78 23.33 5.67 7.28
CA LEU A 78 24.31 4.86 8.01
C LEU A 78 25.50 5.64 8.60
N LYS A 79 25.65 6.94 8.27
CA LYS A 79 26.73 7.80 8.80
C LYS A 79 26.30 8.51 10.10
N HIS A 80 25.02 8.56 10.40
CA HIS A 80 24.50 9.17 11.64
C HIS A 80 24.95 8.38 12.88
N ARG A 81 25.05 9.09 14.00
CA ARG A 81 25.53 8.56 15.31
C ARG A 81 24.44 8.50 16.37
N CYS A 82 23.31 9.18 16.12
CA CYS A 82 22.14 9.08 16.97
C CYS A 82 21.44 7.74 16.80
N LYS A 83 20.42 7.46 17.60
CA LYS A 83 19.60 6.24 17.50
C LYS A 83 18.93 6.16 16.15
N ILE A 84 19.01 5.01 15.48
CA ILE A 84 18.42 4.75 14.17
C ILE A 84 17.43 3.60 14.24
N GLY A 85 16.16 3.88 13.97
CA GLY A 85 15.13 2.89 13.69
C GLY A 85 14.89 2.78 12.19
N LEU A 86 14.74 1.56 11.70
CA LEU A 86 14.36 1.30 10.31
C LEU A 86 12.88 0.97 10.24
N ASN A 87 12.09 1.78 9.50
CA ASN A 87 10.73 1.44 9.13
C ASN A 87 10.75 0.80 7.73
N TYR A 88 10.66 -0.53 7.69
CA TYR A 88 10.81 -1.32 6.48
C TYR A 88 9.45 -1.53 5.81
N HIS A 89 9.26 -0.90 4.64
CA HIS A 89 8.02 -0.93 3.86
C HIS A 89 7.96 -2.04 2.82
N ASN A 90 8.90 -2.95 2.85
CA ASN A 90 9.18 -3.96 1.83
C ASN A 90 9.83 -3.39 0.55
N ILE A 91 10.65 -4.19 -0.09
CA ILE A 91 11.26 -3.85 -1.39
C ILE A 91 10.86 -4.92 -2.39
N THR A 92 10.03 -4.53 -3.36
CA THR A 92 9.59 -5.43 -4.43
C THR A 92 10.80 -6.05 -5.13
N PRO A 93 10.84 -7.37 -5.37
CA PRO A 93 11.92 -8.01 -6.15
C PRO A 93 12.06 -7.38 -7.53
N GLY A 94 13.31 -7.08 -7.92
CA GLY A 94 13.60 -6.38 -9.18
C GLY A 94 13.16 -7.15 -10.43
N GLU A 95 13.10 -8.48 -10.35
CA GLU A 95 12.69 -9.38 -11.46
C GLU A 95 11.31 -9.04 -12.05
N PHE A 96 10.38 -8.50 -11.24
CA PHE A 96 9.09 -8.04 -11.77
C PHE A 96 9.22 -6.93 -12.82
N PHE A 97 10.30 -6.17 -12.78
CA PHE A 97 10.51 -4.99 -13.64
C PHE A 97 11.47 -5.23 -14.80
N GLU A 98 12.07 -6.41 -14.90
CA GLU A 98 13.12 -6.74 -15.87
C GLU A 98 12.71 -6.43 -17.32
N GLU A 99 11.51 -6.84 -17.73
CA GLU A 99 11.00 -6.61 -19.09
C GLU A 99 10.50 -5.18 -19.34
N TYR A 100 10.23 -4.40 -18.27
CA TYR A 100 9.44 -3.16 -18.41
C TYR A 100 10.20 -1.91 -18.06
N CYS A 101 11.08 -1.95 -17.05
CA CYS A 101 11.80 -0.78 -16.56
C CYS A 101 13.11 -1.18 -15.85
N PRO A 102 14.24 -1.23 -16.59
CA PRO A 102 15.54 -1.57 -16.02
C PRO A 102 16.00 -0.65 -14.86
N ASP A 103 15.62 0.61 -14.87
CA ASP A 103 15.96 1.55 -13.80
C ASP A 103 15.23 1.20 -12.48
N ILE A 104 13.96 0.84 -12.55
CA ILE A 104 13.22 0.39 -11.36
C ILE A 104 13.78 -0.96 -10.88
N GLN A 105 14.08 -1.89 -11.78
CA GLN A 105 14.75 -3.16 -11.45
C GLN A 105 16.05 -2.90 -10.68
N LYS A 106 16.91 -2.04 -11.22
CA LYS A 106 18.18 -1.67 -10.60
C LYS A 106 17.99 -1.07 -9.21
N ASN A 107 17.02 -0.15 -9.05
CA ASN A 107 16.72 0.48 -7.76
C ASN A 107 16.19 -0.54 -6.74
N CYS A 108 15.33 -1.47 -7.16
CA CYS A 108 14.86 -2.55 -6.28
C CYS A 108 16.02 -3.45 -5.83
N ASN A 109 16.87 -3.89 -6.75
CA ASN A 109 18.02 -4.73 -6.45
C ASN A 109 19.03 -4.00 -5.53
N LEU A 110 19.33 -2.72 -5.81
CA LEU A 110 20.16 -1.89 -4.95
C LEU A 110 19.56 -1.77 -3.53
N GLY A 111 18.26 -1.57 -3.42
CA GLY A 111 17.58 -1.46 -2.13
C GLY A 111 17.70 -2.73 -1.29
N ARG A 112 17.57 -3.90 -1.91
CA ARG A 112 17.75 -5.20 -1.23
C ARG A 112 19.20 -5.42 -0.78
N GLU A 113 20.19 -4.97 -1.56
CA GLU A 113 21.60 -4.97 -1.16
C GLU A 113 21.89 -3.95 -0.05
N ASP A 114 21.32 -2.75 -0.15
CA ASP A 114 21.47 -1.74 0.89
C ASP A 114 20.82 -2.17 2.21
N LEU A 115 19.67 -2.87 2.17
CA LEU A 115 19.03 -3.42 3.37
C LEU A 115 20.01 -4.25 4.23
N LYS A 116 20.83 -5.07 3.60
CA LYS A 116 21.85 -5.88 4.31
C LYS A 116 22.86 -5.03 5.08
N ARG A 117 23.12 -3.80 4.64
CA ARG A 117 24.07 -2.87 5.29
C ARG A 117 23.53 -2.26 6.58
N PHE A 118 22.21 -2.27 6.75
CA PHE A 118 21.56 -1.78 7.98
C PHE A 118 21.66 -2.77 9.14
N LYS A 119 21.99 -4.06 8.88
CA LYS A 119 21.95 -5.15 9.87
C LYS A 119 22.59 -4.81 11.22
N ASP A 120 23.80 -4.24 11.22
CA ASP A 120 24.56 -3.94 12.45
C ASP A 120 24.62 -2.43 12.74
N LYS A 121 23.72 -1.64 12.15
CA LYS A 121 23.73 -0.18 12.20
C LYS A 121 22.46 0.42 12.77
N VAL A 122 21.41 -0.36 12.91
CA VAL A 122 20.13 0.11 13.43
C VAL A 122 19.87 -0.44 14.81
N ASP A 123 19.22 0.36 15.64
CA ASP A 123 18.87 0.02 17.01
C ASP A 123 17.58 -0.83 17.09
N PHE A 124 16.70 -0.66 16.09
CA PHE A 124 15.47 -1.44 15.96
C PHE A 124 14.95 -1.40 14.52
N VAL A 125 14.12 -2.40 14.18
CA VAL A 125 13.39 -2.44 12.89
C VAL A 125 11.90 -2.57 13.16
N ILE A 126 11.11 -1.78 12.43
CA ILE A 126 9.67 -1.92 12.32
C ILE A 126 9.37 -2.44 10.92
N GLY A 127 8.80 -3.65 10.81
CA GLY A 127 8.23 -4.17 9.58
C GLY A 127 6.72 -3.93 9.57
N VAL A 128 6.18 -3.52 8.43
CA VAL A 128 4.75 -3.22 8.33
C VAL A 128 3.85 -4.47 8.30
N SER A 129 4.44 -5.66 8.34
CA SER A 129 3.79 -6.96 8.42
C SER A 129 4.76 -8.02 8.94
N ASP A 130 4.24 -9.18 9.39
CA ASP A 130 5.07 -10.33 9.76
C ASP A 130 5.85 -10.87 8.56
N PHE A 131 5.27 -10.78 7.36
CA PHE A 131 5.98 -11.09 6.11
C PHE A 131 7.28 -10.27 5.96
N ASN A 132 7.23 -8.96 6.25
CA ASN A 132 8.40 -8.09 6.21
C ASN A 132 9.40 -8.43 7.32
N ILE A 133 8.93 -8.71 8.52
CA ILE A 133 9.79 -9.07 9.65
C ILE A 133 10.47 -10.43 9.42
N GLN A 134 9.81 -11.36 8.74
CA GLN A 134 10.42 -12.63 8.39
C GLN A 134 11.61 -12.43 7.43
N GLU A 135 11.50 -11.55 6.44
CA GLU A 135 12.63 -11.18 5.56
C GLU A 135 13.80 -10.56 6.34
N ILE A 136 13.51 -9.70 7.32
CA ILE A 136 14.53 -9.12 8.20
C ILE A 136 15.22 -10.18 9.08
N LYS A 137 14.45 -11.15 9.60
CA LYS A 137 15.03 -12.29 10.38
C LYS A 137 15.94 -13.15 9.53
N GLU A 138 15.59 -13.41 8.26
CA GLU A 138 16.42 -14.18 7.33
C GLU A 138 17.74 -13.48 6.99
N LEU A 139 17.83 -12.17 7.20
CA LEU A 139 19.04 -11.38 7.07
C LEU A 139 19.85 -11.29 8.39
N ASP A 140 19.42 -11.96 9.47
CA ASP A 140 20.07 -12.02 10.80
C ASP A 140 20.31 -10.64 11.42
N PHE A 141 19.35 -9.74 11.43
CA PHE A 141 19.44 -8.47 12.14
C PHE A 141 19.55 -8.67 13.66
N ASN A 142 20.54 -8.04 14.30
CA ASN A 142 20.86 -8.18 15.73
C ASN A 142 20.25 -7.04 16.57
N CYS A 143 18.99 -6.68 16.33
CA CYS A 143 18.30 -5.61 17.03
C CYS A 143 16.86 -6.01 17.36
N LYS A 144 16.13 -5.14 18.09
CA LYS A 144 14.70 -5.37 18.35
C LYS A 144 13.90 -5.28 17.06
N LEU A 145 13.01 -6.25 16.84
CA LEU A 145 12.13 -6.33 15.69
C LEU A 145 10.68 -6.16 16.14
N TYR A 146 9.96 -5.29 15.44
CA TYR A 146 8.56 -5.00 15.72
C TYR A 146 7.74 -5.20 14.44
N THR A 147 6.59 -5.89 14.55
CA THR A 147 5.58 -5.91 13.50
C THR A 147 4.54 -4.86 13.82
N ILE A 148 4.56 -3.72 13.11
CA ILE A 148 3.61 -2.63 13.32
C ILE A 148 3.00 -2.23 11.99
N PRO A 149 1.69 -2.45 11.78
CA PRO A 149 1.01 -2.12 10.54
C PRO A 149 1.14 -0.66 10.12
N ILE A 150 0.92 -0.39 8.84
CA ILE A 150 0.85 0.99 8.32
C ILE A 150 -0.25 1.75 9.07
N LEU A 151 0.12 2.92 9.59
CA LEU A 151 -0.81 3.82 10.27
C LEU A 151 -1.69 4.53 9.24
N ILE A 152 -2.98 4.26 9.27
CA ILE A 152 -3.97 4.82 8.35
C ILE A 152 -4.86 5.80 9.11
N ASN A 153 -4.98 7.02 8.60
CA ASN A 153 -5.91 8.01 9.18
C ASN A 153 -7.31 7.83 8.60
N PHE A 154 -8.14 7.02 9.24
CA PHE A 154 -9.52 6.77 8.80
C PHE A 154 -10.41 8.04 8.78
N ASN A 155 -10.03 9.10 9.49
CA ASN A 155 -10.78 10.37 9.41
C ASN A 155 -10.72 10.99 8.01
N ASP A 156 -9.67 10.72 7.25
CA ASP A 156 -9.53 11.22 5.89
C ASP A 156 -10.59 10.62 4.95
N TYR A 157 -11.12 9.42 5.26
CA TYR A 157 -12.17 8.77 4.46
C TYR A 157 -13.57 9.34 4.69
N ASN A 158 -13.75 10.22 5.70
CA ASN A 158 -15.00 10.94 5.95
C ASN A 158 -15.17 12.18 5.05
N GLN A 159 -14.19 12.50 4.21
CA GLN A 159 -14.27 13.62 3.28
C GLN A 159 -15.37 13.43 2.25
N THR A 160 -15.85 14.56 1.70
CA THR A 160 -16.85 14.55 0.65
C THR A 160 -16.29 13.86 -0.61
N SER A 161 -17.04 12.88 -1.09
CA SER A 161 -16.71 12.18 -2.34
C SER A 161 -17.05 13.04 -3.54
N ASP A 162 -16.41 12.78 -4.68
CA ASP A 162 -16.69 13.46 -5.93
C ASP A 162 -18.08 13.08 -6.48
N SER A 163 -18.95 14.07 -6.64
CA SER A 163 -20.34 13.88 -7.05
C SER A 163 -20.49 13.45 -8.51
N GLU A 164 -19.58 13.88 -9.39
CA GLU A 164 -19.60 13.52 -10.80
C GLU A 164 -19.20 12.05 -10.99
N VAL A 165 -18.14 11.61 -10.32
CA VAL A 165 -17.73 10.20 -10.30
C VAL A 165 -18.83 9.31 -9.74
N LEU A 166 -19.46 9.71 -8.61
CA LEU A 166 -20.58 8.96 -8.03
C LEU A 166 -21.75 8.82 -9.00
N LYS A 167 -22.10 9.90 -9.73
CA LYS A 167 -23.16 9.90 -10.73
C LYS A 167 -22.83 8.96 -11.89
N ASN A 168 -21.60 9.07 -12.44
CA ASN A 168 -21.16 8.27 -13.56
C ASN A 168 -21.07 6.75 -13.26
N LEU A 169 -20.86 6.40 -11.99
CA LEU A 169 -20.81 5.01 -11.52
C LEU A 169 -22.17 4.46 -11.06
N SER A 170 -23.24 5.27 -11.13
CA SER A 170 -24.60 4.87 -10.72
C SER A 170 -25.50 4.48 -11.90
N ASP A 171 -24.94 3.99 -12.99
CA ASP A 171 -25.63 3.60 -14.24
C ASP A 171 -26.16 2.15 -14.23
N GLY A 172 -26.11 1.47 -13.09
CA GLY A 172 -26.61 0.09 -12.91
C GLY A 172 -25.61 -0.99 -13.30
N LYS A 173 -24.38 -0.65 -13.72
CA LYS A 173 -23.33 -1.64 -13.93
C LYS A 173 -22.67 -2.07 -12.62
N GLU A 174 -22.29 -3.33 -12.54
CA GLU A 174 -21.40 -3.79 -11.47
C GLU A 174 -19.98 -3.22 -11.66
N ASN A 175 -19.46 -2.62 -10.59
CA ASN A 175 -18.15 -1.99 -10.57
C ASN A 175 -17.14 -2.92 -9.89
N ILE A 176 -16.30 -3.60 -10.65
CA ILE A 176 -15.18 -4.38 -10.13
C ILE A 176 -13.98 -3.46 -10.02
N LEU A 177 -13.47 -3.26 -8.80
CA LEU A 177 -12.45 -2.26 -8.47
C LEU A 177 -11.12 -2.91 -8.16
N PHE A 178 -10.06 -2.30 -8.66
CA PHE A 178 -8.69 -2.42 -8.20
C PHE A 178 -8.14 -1.02 -7.93
N VAL A 179 -7.43 -0.84 -6.82
CA VAL A 179 -6.72 0.40 -6.47
C VAL A 179 -5.26 0.07 -6.19
N GLY A 180 -4.36 0.77 -6.86
CA GLY A 180 -2.93 0.60 -6.69
C GLY A 180 -2.17 1.03 -7.95
N ARG A 181 -0.88 1.30 -7.82
CA ARG A 181 -0.03 1.64 -8.95
C ARG A 181 -0.17 0.61 -10.08
N ILE A 182 -0.21 1.06 -11.32
CA ILE A 182 -0.13 0.16 -12.46
C ILE A 182 1.31 -0.34 -12.55
N ALA A 183 1.54 -1.60 -12.15
CA ALA A 183 2.88 -2.16 -12.05
C ALA A 183 2.87 -3.69 -12.19
N PRO A 184 3.94 -4.32 -12.74
CA PRO A 184 3.95 -5.76 -13.03
C PRO A 184 3.70 -6.66 -11.80
N ASN A 185 4.20 -6.28 -10.63
CA ASN A 185 3.94 -7.01 -9.38
C ASN A 185 2.48 -6.97 -8.92
N LYS A 186 1.66 -6.09 -9.49
CA LYS A 186 0.21 -5.99 -9.22
C LYS A 186 -0.63 -6.85 -10.15
N CYS A 187 -0.03 -7.43 -11.20
CA CYS A 187 -0.63 -8.42 -12.10
C CYS A 187 -1.99 -8.01 -12.70
N GLN A 188 -2.12 -6.73 -13.14
CA GLN A 188 -3.38 -6.26 -13.73
C GLN A 188 -3.78 -7.06 -14.98
N GLU A 189 -2.85 -7.66 -15.71
CA GLU A 189 -3.16 -8.57 -16.82
C GLU A 189 -3.97 -9.79 -16.38
N LYS A 190 -3.68 -10.32 -15.17
CA LYS A 190 -4.44 -11.43 -14.62
C LYS A 190 -5.86 -11.00 -14.26
N LEU A 191 -5.99 -9.85 -13.59
CA LEU A 191 -7.29 -9.28 -13.26
C LEU A 191 -8.13 -8.95 -14.52
N ILE A 192 -7.51 -8.46 -15.59
CA ILE A 192 -8.18 -8.25 -16.90
C ILE A 192 -8.68 -9.60 -17.47
N SER A 193 -7.89 -10.67 -17.32
CA SER A 193 -8.29 -12.01 -17.75
C SER A 193 -9.46 -12.55 -16.91
N ASP A 194 -9.42 -12.38 -15.59
CA ASP A 194 -10.51 -12.78 -14.68
C ASP A 194 -11.81 -12.05 -15.04
N PHE A 195 -11.71 -10.73 -15.25
CA PHE A 195 -12.83 -9.91 -15.68
C PHE A 195 -13.37 -10.30 -17.06
N TYR A 196 -12.51 -10.70 -18.02
CA TYR A 196 -12.95 -11.19 -19.32
C TYR A 196 -13.91 -12.37 -19.16
N PHE A 197 -13.54 -13.38 -18.38
CA PHE A 197 -14.40 -14.54 -18.15
C PHE A 197 -15.65 -14.17 -17.35
N TYR A 198 -15.51 -13.32 -16.33
CA TYR A 198 -16.66 -12.84 -15.57
C TYR A 198 -17.69 -12.16 -16.46
N LYS A 199 -17.25 -11.18 -17.26
CA LYS A 199 -18.13 -10.44 -18.17
C LYS A 199 -18.78 -11.32 -19.25
N LYS A 200 -18.03 -12.28 -19.78
CA LYS A 200 -18.51 -13.17 -20.86
C LYS A 200 -19.48 -14.23 -20.39
N ILE A 201 -19.28 -14.78 -19.20
CA ILE A 201 -20.01 -15.96 -18.74
C ILE A 201 -21.15 -15.56 -17.78
N TYR A 202 -20.92 -14.58 -16.92
CA TYR A 202 -21.81 -14.31 -15.80
C TYR A 202 -22.54 -12.97 -15.90
N ASN A 203 -21.83 -11.84 -16.04
CA ASN A 203 -22.48 -10.54 -16.05
C ASN A 203 -21.94 -9.61 -17.14
N PRO A 204 -22.61 -9.53 -18.31
CA PRO A 204 -22.23 -8.61 -19.38
C PRO A 204 -22.40 -7.14 -18.98
N ASN A 205 -23.24 -6.83 -17.97
CA ASN A 205 -23.46 -5.47 -17.46
C ASN A 205 -22.50 -5.14 -16.29
N SER A 206 -21.21 -5.42 -16.48
CA SER A 206 -20.15 -5.13 -15.52
C SER A 206 -19.03 -4.32 -16.14
N ARG A 207 -18.24 -3.63 -15.31
CA ARG A 207 -17.02 -2.94 -15.72
C ARG A 207 -15.87 -3.21 -14.75
N LEU A 208 -14.65 -3.19 -15.27
CA LEU A 208 -13.42 -3.23 -14.49
C LEU A 208 -12.82 -1.83 -14.40
N ILE A 209 -12.52 -1.40 -13.18
CA ILE A 209 -11.96 -0.09 -12.90
C ILE A 209 -10.58 -0.28 -12.26
N LEU A 210 -9.53 0.17 -12.96
CA LEU A 210 -8.14 0.11 -12.54
C LEU A 210 -7.71 1.52 -12.14
N VAL A 211 -7.80 1.81 -10.84
CA VAL A 211 -7.38 3.09 -10.27
C VAL A 211 -5.90 3.04 -9.97
N GLY A 212 -5.13 3.87 -10.65
CA GLY A 212 -3.70 4.00 -10.38
C GLY A 212 -2.89 4.64 -11.49
N ASN A 213 -1.73 5.16 -11.09
CA ASN A 213 -0.80 5.84 -11.96
C ASN A 213 0.17 4.84 -12.63
N PRO A 214 0.39 4.91 -13.96
CA PRO A 214 1.37 4.11 -14.68
C PRO A 214 2.77 4.77 -14.77
N ASP A 215 3.00 5.89 -14.11
CA ASP A 215 4.24 6.67 -14.27
C ASP A 215 5.50 5.82 -14.03
N GLY A 216 6.42 5.92 -14.98
CA GLY A 216 7.68 5.18 -14.99
C GLY A 216 7.55 3.71 -15.41
N ILE A 217 6.36 3.24 -15.82
CA ILE A 217 6.11 1.85 -16.28
C ILE A 217 5.19 1.86 -17.52
N GLU A 218 5.45 2.78 -18.43
CA GLU A 218 4.63 3.01 -19.63
C GLU A 218 4.57 1.76 -20.52
N ASN A 219 5.66 1.00 -20.64
CA ASN A 219 5.69 -0.23 -21.45
C ASN A 219 4.71 -1.30 -20.94
N TYR A 220 4.63 -1.48 -19.63
CA TYR A 220 3.66 -2.39 -19.02
C TYR A 220 2.23 -1.89 -19.22
N TYR A 221 1.99 -0.60 -19.02
CA TYR A 221 0.69 0.01 -19.25
C TYR A 221 0.21 -0.15 -20.69
N LEU A 222 1.09 0.11 -21.68
CA LEU A 222 0.77 -0.10 -23.09
C LEU A 222 0.47 -1.58 -23.41
N ARG A 223 1.19 -2.52 -22.78
CA ARG A 223 0.90 -3.96 -22.89
C ARG A 223 -0.51 -4.27 -22.38
N LEU A 224 -0.90 -3.73 -21.22
CA LEU A 224 -2.26 -3.93 -20.68
C LEU A 224 -3.34 -3.40 -21.63
N LYS A 225 -3.16 -2.20 -22.19
CA LYS A 225 -4.10 -1.63 -23.17
C LYS A 225 -4.22 -2.49 -24.43
N ARG A 226 -3.09 -2.98 -24.96
CA ARG A 226 -3.09 -3.91 -26.11
C ARG A 226 -3.80 -5.21 -25.75
N TYR A 227 -3.63 -5.71 -24.53
CA TYR A 227 -4.29 -6.93 -24.06
C TYR A 227 -5.81 -6.76 -24.00
N VAL A 228 -6.30 -5.65 -23.42
CA VAL A 228 -7.73 -5.30 -23.42
C VAL A 228 -8.29 -5.23 -24.84
N SER A 229 -7.58 -4.58 -25.75
CA SER A 229 -7.97 -4.48 -27.17
C SER A 229 -8.02 -5.84 -27.87
N LYS A 230 -7.00 -6.71 -27.63
CA LYS A 230 -6.95 -8.08 -28.18
C LYS A 230 -8.12 -8.94 -27.71
N LEU A 231 -8.53 -8.79 -26.45
CA LEU A 231 -9.70 -9.47 -25.88
C LEU A 231 -11.03 -8.85 -26.33
N LYS A 232 -11.00 -7.74 -27.07
CA LYS A 232 -12.18 -6.95 -27.48
C LYS A 232 -13.06 -6.57 -26.28
N LEU A 233 -12.43 -6.35 -25.11
CA LEU A 233 -13.12 -5.90 -23.92
C LEU A 233 -13.47 -4.41 -24.05
N GLN A 234 -14.75 -4.12 -23.85
CA GLN A 234 -15.25 -2.81 -23.53
C GLN A 234 -15.38 -2.70 -21.99
N ASP A 235 -15.59 -1.53 -21.46
CA ASP A 235 -15.80 -1.34 -20.01
C ASP A 235 -14.60 -1.72 -19.11
N VAL A 236 -13.37 -1.55 -19.60
CA VAL A 236 -12.15 -1.53 -18.79
C VAL A 236 -11.67 -0.09 -18.71
N ILE A 237 -11.69 0.47 -17.51
CA ILE A 237 -11.36 1.87 -17.24
C ILE A 237 -10.00 1.92 -16.55
N PHE A 238 -9.05 2.61 -17.16
CA PHE A 238 -7.79 3.01 -16.53
C PHE A 238 -7.91 4.48 -16.14
N THR A 239 -7.97 4.78 -14.86
CA THR A 239 -8.26 6.15 -14.41
C THR A 239 -7.06 7.06 -14.44
N GLY A 240 -5.85 6.50 -14.36
CA GLY A 240 -4.64 7.30 -14.10
C GLY A 240 -4.60 7.83 -12.66
N HIS A 241 -3.91 8.97 -12.50
CA HIS A 241 -3.84 9.64 -11.20
C HIS A 241 -5.16 10.34 -10.88
N LEU A 242 -5.67 10.14 -9.68
CA LEU A 242 -6.93 10.71 -9.18
C LEU A 242 -6.71 11.54 -7.93
N LYS A 243 -7.60 12.48 -7.69
CA LYS A 243 -7.73 13.14 -6.38
C LYS A 243 -8.32 12.18 -5.35
N PHE A 244 -8.04 12.40 -4.08
CA PHE A 244 -8.50 11.51 -3.03
C PHE A 244 -10.04 11.40 -2.96
N ALA A 245 -10.76 12.50 -3.15
CA ALA A 245 -12.22 12.52 -3.21
C ALA A 245 -12.81 11.62 -4.33
N GLU A 246 -12.11 11.54 -5.47
CA GLU A 246 -12.50 10.65 -6.56
C GLU A 246 -12.27 9.18 -6.17
N ILE A 247 -11.11 8.86 -5.54
CA ILE A 247 -10.81 7.51 -5.04
C ILE A 247 -11.86 7.04 -4.05
N LEU A 248 -12.30 7.90 -3.12
CA LEU A 248 -13.40 7.60 -2.20
C LEU A 248 -14.70 7.25 -2.93
N SER A 249 -14.99 7.93 -4.04
CA SER A 249 -16.17 7.65 -4.87
C SER A 249 -16.11 6.27 -5.50
N TYR A 250 -14.94 5.85 -5.98
CA TYR A 250 -14.76 4.50 -6.53
C TYR A 250 -14.97 3.42 -5.48
N TYR A 251 -14.42 3.55 -4.27
CA TYR A 251 -14.69 2.61 -3.18
C TYR A 251 -16.18 2.56 -2.80
N LYS A 252 -16.85 3.71 -2.66
CA LYS A 252 -18.28 3.78 -2.33
C LYS A 252 -19.20 3.15 -3.38
N LYS A 253 -18.75 3.09 -4.63
CA LYS A 253 -19.51 2.51 -5.75
C LYS A 253 -18.99 1.15 -6.21
N ALA A 254 -17.96 0.63 -5.56
CA ALA A 254 -17.44 -0.69 -5.86
C ALA A 254 -18.44 -1.77 -5.44
N SER A 255 -18.70 -2.71 -6.34
CA SER A 255 -19.45 -3.92 -6.06
C SER A 255 -18.55 -5.04 -5.54
N LEU A 256 -17.31 -5.07 -6.01
CA LEU A 256 -16.29 -6.05 -5.65
C LEU A 256 -14.90 -5.42 -5.78
N PHE A 257 -14.02 -5.68 -4.82
CA PHE A 257 -12.60 -5.37 -4.90
C PHE A 257 -11.81 -6.64 -5.20
N VAL A 258 -10.95 -6.61 -6.22
CA VAL A 258 -10.14 -7.77 -6.60
C VAL A 258 -8.66 -7.40 -6.63
N CYS A 259 -7.83 -8.17 -5.91
CA CYS A 259 -6.39 -7.98 -5.82
C CYS A 259 -5.65 -9.24 -6.29
N GLU A 260 -5.07 -9.21 -7.50
CA GLU A 260 -4.28 -10.28 -8.08
C GLU A 260 -2.76 -10.08 -7.91
N SER A 261 -2.35 -9.19 -7.03
CA SER A 261 -0.93 -8.90 -6.79
C SER A 261 -0.12 -10.18 -6.54
N ALA A 262 1.09 -10.22 -7.08
CA ALA A 262 2.07 -11.29 -6.85
C ALA A 262 3.08 -10.93 -5.74
N HIS A 263 3.11 -9.67 -5.32
CA HIS A 263 3.97 -9.21 -4.23
C HIS A 263 3.38 -8.00 -3.52
N GLU A 264 3.21 -8.10 -2.19
CA GLU A 264 2.70 -7.04 -1.31
C GLU A 264 3.39 -7.10 0.06
N GLY A 265 3.87 -5.95 0.52
CA GLY A 265 4.41 -5.82 1.88
C GLY A 265 3.35 -5.54 2.94
N PHE A 266 2.17 -5.00 2.56
CA PHE A 266 1.01 -4.75 3.44
C PHE A 266 -0.31 -4.71 2.66
N CYS A 267 -0.40 -3.90 1.61
CA CYS A 267 -1.58 -3.66 0.78
C CYS A 267 -2.65 -2.78 1.45
N VAL A 268 -2.37 -1.49 1.60
CA VAL A 268 -3.33 -0.48 2.12
C VAL A 268 -4.70 -0.56 1.43
N PRO A 269 -4.82 -0.76 0.09
CA PRO A 269 -6.11 -0.85 -0.58
C PRO A 269 -7.05 -1.95 -0.06
N LEU A 270 -6.54 -3.03 0.55
CA LEU A 270 -7.40 -4.01 1.22
C LEU A 270 -8.06 -3.43 2.47
N VAL A 271 -7.30 -2.65 3.25
CA VAL A 271 -7.83 -1.98 4.45
C VAL A 271 -8.88 -0.94 4.05
N GLU A 272 -8.64 -0.20 2.96
CA GLU A 272 -9.58 0.76 2.40
C GLU A 272 -10.87 0.06 1.94
N ALA A 273 -10.76 -1.04 1.18
CA ALA A 273 -11.92 -1.81 0.74
C ALA A 273 -12.74 -2.36 1.93
N MET A 274 -12.06 -2.85 2.99
CA MET A 274 -12.73 -3.27 4.23
C MET A 274 -13.44 -2.11 4.93
N TYR A 275 -12.82 -0.93 4.98
CA TYR A 275 -13.44 0.27 5.58
C TYR A 275 -14.75 0.66 4.89
N PHE A 276 -14.81 0.51 3.57
CA PHE A 276 -16.02 0.76 2.78
C PHE A 276 -16.96 -0.45 2.69
N ASN A 277 -16.69 -1.54 3.40
CA ASN A 277 -17.47 -2.78 3.37
C ASN A 277 -17.66 -3.35 1.95
N VAL A 278 -16.67 -3.17 1.08
CA VAL A 278 -16.65 -3.76 -0.26
C VAL A 278 -16.29 -5.24 -0.14
N PRO A 279 -17.03 -6.16 -0.77
CA PRO A 279 -16.60 -7.56 -0.86
C PRO A 279 -15.21 -7.68 -1.49
N ILE A 280 -14.36 -8.56 -0.96
CA ILE A 280 -12.95 -8.67 -1.37
C ILE A 280 -12.62 -10.09 -1.81
N ILE A 281 -11.96 -10.20 -2.97
CA ILE A 281 -11.23 -11.38 -3.41
C ILE A 281 -9.77 -10.98 -3.59
N ALA A 282 -8.84 -11.74 -3.02
CA ALA A 282 -7.43 -11.45 -3.15
C ALA A 282 -6.61 -12.74 -3.37
N ARG A 283 -5.51 -12.62 -4.12
CA ARG A 283 -4.55 -13.70 -4.31
C ARG A 283 -3.69 -13.87 -3.03
N ASP A 284 -3.40 -15.13 -2.67
CA ASP A 284 -2.47 -15.46 -1.59
C ASP A 284 -1.03 -15.09 -1.98
N CYS A 285 -0.53 -13.96 -1.49
CA CYS A 285 0.86 -13.54 -1.69
C CYS A 285 1.33 -12.57 -0.60
N GLY A 286 2.61 -12.63 -0.24
CA GLY A 286 3.22 -11.71 0.72
C GLY A 286 2.36 -11.51 1.97
N ALA A 287 2.10 -10.27 2.34
CA ALA A 287 1.30 -9.91 3.51
C ALA A 287 -0.23 -9.90 3.29
N ILE A 288 -0.74 -10.28 2.11
CA ILE A 288 -2.18 -10.19 1.79
C ILE A 288 -3.05 -10.90 2.82
N LYS A 289 -2.72 -12.17 3.12
CA LYS A 289 -3.48 -12.99 4.09
C LYS A 289 -3.43 -12.38 5.49
N GLU A 290 -2.28 -11.89 5.89
CA GLU A 290 -2.09 -11.21 7.17
C GLU A 290 -2.91 -9.93 7.26
N THR A 291 -2.91 -9.10 6.21
CA THR A 291 -3.66 -7.84 6.19
C THR A 291 -5.17 -8.07 6.13
N LEU A 292 -5.63 -8.99 5.31
CA LEU A 292 -7.05 -9.25 5.08
C LEU A 292 -7.71 -10.02 6.24
N GLY A 293 -7.02 -11.02 6.81
CA GLY A 293 -7.63 -11.94 7.78
C GLY A 293 -8.87 -12.60 7.19
N ASP A 294 -9.96 -12.63 7.95
CA ASP A 294 -11.24 -13.19 7.53
C ASP A 294 -12.13 -12.17 6.78
N GLY A 295 -11.60 -10.99 6.43
CA GLY A 295 -12.33 -9.89 5.77
C GLY A 295 -12.54 -10.06 4.27
N GLY A 296 -12.14 -11.20 3.67
CA GLY A 296 -12.32 -11.49 2.25
C GLY A 296 -12.01 -12.92 1.89
N ILE A 297 -12.12 -13.26 0.61
CA ILE A 297 -11.77 -14.58 0.07
C ILE A 297 -10.31 -14.55 -0.43
N ILE A 298 -9.50 -15.48 0.05
CA ILE A 298 -8.13 -15.68 -0.42
C ILE A 298 -8.12 -16.82 -1.45
N LEU A 299 -7.62 -16.53 -2.64
CA LEU A 299 -7.46 -17.49 -3.74
C LEU A 299 -6.00 -17.94 -3.85
N LYS A 300 -5.80 -19.25 -4.02
CA LYS A 300 -4.49 -19.86 -4.23
C LYS A 300 -4.51 -20.73 -5.50
N ASN A 301 -3.69 -20.35 -6.50
CA ASN A 301 -3.53 -21.11 -7.73
C ASN A 301 -4.82 -21.30 -8.56
N TYR A 302 -5.68 -20.29 -8.61
CA TYR A 302 -6.89 -20.30 -9.45
C TYR A 302 -6.58 -19.81 -10.87
N SER A 303 -7.23 -20.46 -11.84
CA SER A 303 -7.29 -19.99 -13.23
C SER A 303 -8.26 -18.80 -13.33
N PRO A 304 -8.16 -17.99 -14.41
CA PRO A 304 -9.06 -16.86 -14.59
C PRO A 304 -10.55 -17.24 -14.63
N ILE A 305 -10.89 -18.40 -15.19
CA ILE A 305 -12.28 -18.85 -15.22
C ILE A 305 -12.80 -19.28 -13.83
N GLU A 306 -11.93 -19.87 -13.01
CA GLU A 306 -12.27 -20.22 -11.63
C GLU A 306 -12.43 -18.97 -10.77
N THR A 307 -11.51 -17.98 -10.90
CA THR A 307 -11.65 -16.68 -10.26
C THR A 307 -12.97 -16.02 -10.64
N ALA A 308 -13.33 -15.99 -11.93
CA ALA A 308 -14.61 -15.45 -12.40
C ALA A 308 -15.83 -16.18 -11.78
N SER A 309 -15.73 -17.50 -11.59
CA SER A 309 -16.77 -18.29 -10.92
C SER A 309 -16.93 -17.88 -9.44
N VAL A 310 -15.80 -17.68 -8.73
CA VAL A 310 -15.83 -17.22 -7.33
C VAL A 310 -16.39 -15.81 -7.26
N MET A 311 -16.00 -14.90 -8.17
CA MET A 311 -16.57 -13.55 -8.27
C MET A 311 -18.10 -13.62 -8.38
N ASN A 312 -18.62 -14.42 -9.32
CA ASN A 312 -20.05 -14.56 -9.52
C ASN A 312 -20.76 -15.15 -8.29
N LYS A 313 -20.17 -16.15 -7.66
CA LYS A 313 -20.74 -16.77 -6.47
C LYS A 313 -20.82 -15.78 -5.30
N LEU A 314 -19.73 -15.03 -5.05
CA LEU A 314 -19.69 -14.01 -4.00
C LEU A 314 -20.70 -12.88 -4.27
N MET A 315 -20.81 -12.43 -5.53
CA MET A 315 -21.72 -11.33 -5.90
C MET A 315 -23.22 -11.71 -5.74
N ASN A 316 -23.55 -13.00 -5.82
CA ASN A 316 -24.93 -13.49 -5.69
C ASN A 316 -25.27 -14.15 -4.34
N ASP A 317 -24.34 -14.11 -3.36
CA ASP A 317 -24.56 -14.70 -2.03
C ASP A 317 -24.54 -13.63 -0.94
N GLU A 318 -25.70 -13.06 -0.65
CA GLU A 318 -25.88 -12.02 0.39
C GLU A 318 -25.43 -12.50 1.78
N LYS A 319 -25.59 -13.80 2.10
CA LYS A 319 -25.17 -14.33 3.41
C LYS A 319 -23.67 -14.26 3.56
N VAL A 320 -22.92 -14.68 2.52
CA VAL A 320 -21.47 -14.61 2.50
C VAL A 320 -21.01 -13.16 2.52
N GLN A 321 -21.62 -12.26 1.77
CA GLN A 321 -21.29 -10.83 1.80
C GLN A 321 -21.52 -10.21 3.18
N ASN A 322 -22.63 -10.52 3.85
CA ASN A 322 -22.92 -9.99 5.17
C ASN A 322 -21.93 -10.50 6.23
N LEU A 323 -21.60 -11.81 6.21
CA LEU A 323 -20.58 -12.38 7.08
C LEU A 323 -19.20 -11.72 6.83
N MET A 324 -18.86 -11.50 5.56
CA MET A 324 -17.61 -10.83 5.19
C MET A 324 -17.56 -9.40 5.74
N LYS A 325 -18.65 -8.62 5.63
CA LYS A 325 -18.75 -7.25 6.21
C LYS A 325 -18.57 -7.24 7.73
N GLU A 326 -19.17 -8.20 8.43
CA GLU A 326 -18.97 -8.35 9.88
C GLU A 326 -17.49 -8.62 10.22
N ASN A 327 -16.83 -9.48 9.47
CA ASN A 327 -15.42 -9.79 9.65
C ASN A 327 -14.53 -8.59 9.28
N GLN A 328 -14.86 -7.85 8.22
CA GLN A 328 -14.19 -6.62 7.85
C GLN A 328 -14.24 -5.57 8.96
N ASN A 329 -15.41 -5.35 9.54
CA ASN A 329 -15.58 -4.42 10.66
C ASN A 329 -14.74 -4.83 11.89
N LYS A 330 -14.69 -6.12 12.21
CA LYS A 330 -13.81 -6.64 13.28
C LYS A 330 -12.33 -6.46 12.92
N ARG A 331 -11.97 -6.67 11.65
CA ARG A 331 -10.58 -6.55 11.19
C ARG A 331 -10.08 -5.11 11.23
N ILE A 332 -10.89 -4.15 10.82
CA ILE A 332 -10.57 -2.71 10.83
C ILE A 332 -10.22 -2.20 12.23
N GLU A 333 -10.82 -2.75 13.28
CA GLU A 333 -10.49 -2.38 14.66
C GLU A 333 -8.99 -2.52 14.96
N LYS A 334 -8.32 -3.52 14.38
CA LYS A 334 -6.88 -3.76 14.57
C LYS A 334 -6.01 -2.68 13.92
N PHE A 335 -6.54 -1.93 12.95
CA PHE A 335 -5.84 -0.86 12.23
C PHE A 335 -6.15 0.54 12.79
N LYS A 336 -6.92 0.64 13.89
CA LYS A 336 -7.20 1.95 14.50
C LYS A 336 -5.93 2.63 14.98
N THR A 337 -5.81 3.90 14.64
CA THR A 337 -4.66 4.77 14.96
C THR A 337 -4.20 4.62 16.41
N LYS A 338 -5.14 4.55 17.37
CA LYS A 338 -4.83 4.42 18.79
C LYS A 338 -3.92 3.22 19.08
N TYR A 339 -4.28 2.02 18.62
CA TYR A 339 -3.55 0.79 18.94
C TYR A 339 -2.21 0.71 18.22
N ILE A 340 -2.16 1.16 16.97
CA ILE A 340 -0.93 1.16 16.19
C ILE A 340 0.04 2.19 16.76
N MET A 341 -0.45 3.37 17.17
CA MET A 341 0.41 4.41 17.72
C MET A 341 1.02 4.03 19.08
N GLU A 342 0.31 3.29 19.92
CA GLU A 342 0.86 2.73 21.16
C GLU A 342 2.09 1.84 20.87
N GLN A 343 2.04 1.00 19.85
CA GLN A 343 3.16 0.17 19.42
C GLN A 343 4.33 1.01 18.88
N TYR A 344 4.04 2.08 18.13
CA TYR A 344 5.08 3.02 17.68
C TYR A 344 5.76 3.72 18.86
N LEU A 345 5.02 4.17 19.86
CA LEU A 345 5.57 4.80 21.05
C LEU A 345 6.50 3.84 21.82
N GLU A 346 6.13 2.58 21.91
CA GLU A 346 6.98 1.55 22.49
C GLU A 346 8.28 1.37 21.69
N ALA A 347 8.20 1.18 20.38
CA ALA A 347 9.37 0.99 19.53
C ALA A 347 10.32 2.19 19.54
N LEU A 348 9.77 3.40 19.56
CA LEU A 348 10.53 4.65 19.63
C LEU A 348 11.12 4.91 21.03
N GLY A 349 10.64 4.22 22.08
CA GLY A 349 11.04 4.46 23.47
C GLY A 349 10.39 5.71 24.08
N CYS A 350 9.16 6.03 23.63
CA CYS A 350 8.39 7.19 24.10
C CYS A 350 7.35 6.81 25.18
N ASN A 351 7.34 5.57 25.66
CA ASN A 351 6.43 5.12 26.73
C ASN A 351 6.92 5.65 28.08
N GLY A 352 6.27 6.68 28.61
CA GLY A 352 6.49 7.15 29.99
C GLY A 352 6.79 8.63 30.17
N ASN A 353 5.89 9.47 29.71
CA ASN A 353 5.70 10.79 30.31
C ASN A 353 4.21 11.05 30.47
#